data_fd8f74645f48bdf212a687e4be6d85b7
#
_entry.id   fd8f74645f48bdf212a687e4be6d85b7
#
_cell.length_a   1.000
_cell.length_b   1.000
_cell.length_c   1.000
_cell.angle_alpha   90.00
_cell.angle_beta   90.00
_cell.angle_gamma   90.00
#
_symmetry.space_group_name_H-M   'P 1'
#
loop_
_entity.id
_entity.type
_entity.pdbx_description
1 polymer ?
#
loop_
_entity_poly.entity_id
_entity_poly.type
_entity_poly.pdbx_seq_one_letter_code
_entity_poly.pdbx_strand_id
1 'polypeptide(L)'
;NLTANYNWQGLGPKFPLTNSKSEGVYWSDYSAIGLRINIPIFNGFATKAKVQQNQIEIDKLEADLKDTKLGLDQAYQNAKSQIENSLASIENQKANVELAESVLADTKSNYQYGLATLTDLLDAENSLVQAKNNYTTAVLDYKIAEVQYYKSKGELKTYLK
;
A
#
# COMPACT_ATOMS: atom_id res chain seq x y z
N ASN A 1 -1.30 39.51 19.88
CA ASN A 1 -1.81 40.00 18.60
C ASN A 1 -1.60 41.50 18.52
N LEU A 2 -1.07 42.00 17.41
CA LEU A 2 -0.99 43.42 17.07
C LEU A 2 -2.19 43.75 16.20
N THR A 3 -2.92 44.78 16.56
CA THR A 3 -4.06 45.33 15.79
C THR A 3 -3.82 46.77 15.44
N ALA A 4 -4.09 47.16 14.22
CA ALA A 4 -4.07 48.52 13.76
C ALA A 4 -5.39 48.81 13.06
N ASN A 5 -6.11 49.82 13.51
CA ASN A 5 -7.38 50.23 12.94
C ASN A 5 -7.32 51.71 12.51
N TYR A 6 -7.82 52.00 11.33
CA TYR A 6 -8.07 53.34 10.86
C TYR A 6 -9.54 53.45 10.50
N ASN A 7 -10.22 54.40 11.12
CA ASN A 7 -11.66 54.57 10.95
C ASN A 7 -11.99 56.02 10.62
N TRP A 8 -12.98 56.18 9.78
CA TRP A 8 -13.61 57.44 9.50
C TRP A 8 -14.99 57.44 10.12
N GLN A 9 -15.27 58.49 10.89
CA GLN A 9 -16.51 58.62 11.65
C GLN A 9 -17.18 59.93 11.34
N GLY A 10 -18.43 59.88 10.91
CA GLY A 10 -19.27 61.05 10.73
C GLY A 10 -20.16 61.26 11.98
N LEU A 11 -20.11 62.43 12.59
CA LEU A 11 -20.89 62.80 13.75
C LEU A 11 -21.85 63.94 13.38
N GLY A 12 -23.13 63.78 13.71
CA GLY A 12 -24.14 64.77 13.44
C GLY A 12 -25.53 64.39 13.94
N PRO A 13 -26.48 65.32 14.03
CA PRO A 13 -27.83 65.03 14.52
C PRO A 13 -28.72 64.26 13.53
N LYS A 14 -28.27 64.08 12.29
CA LYS A 14 -28.92 63.29 11.26
C LYS A 14 -27.93 62.36 10.58
N PHE A 15 -28.43 61.40 9.80
CA PHE A 15 -27.56 60.39 9.14
C PHE A 15 -26.54 61.05 8.19
N PRO A 16 -25.22 60.85 8.43
CA PRO A 16 -24.20 61.74 7.83
C PRO A 16 -24.00 61.54 6.33
N LEU A 17 -24.44 60.42 5.73
CA LEU A 17 -24.30 60.20 4.28
C LEU A 17 -25.33 60.98 3.43
N THR A 18 -26.43 61.48 4.03
CA THR A 18 -27.50 62.16 3.32
C THR A 18 -27.52 63.68 3.55
N ASN A 19 -26.66 64.15 4.49
CA ASN A 19 -26.70 65.63 4.85
C ASN A 19 -25.36 66.30 4.54
N SER A 20 -25.46 67.52 4.10
CA SER A 20 -24.32 68.38 3.79
C SER A 20 -23.63 68.88 5.07
N LYS A 21 -22.35 69.26 4.95
CA LYS A 21 -21.54 69.86 6.01
C LYS A 21 -22.19 71.13 6.69
N SER A 22 -23.10 71.75 6.04
CA SER A 22 -23.80 72.96 6.56
C SER A 22 -24.81 72.67 7.68
N GLU A 23 -25.13 71.39 7.95
CA GLU A 23 -26.14 71.00 8.96
C GLU A 23 -25.57 70.45 10.26
N GLY A 24 -24.30 70.75 10.60
CA GLY A 24 -23.69 70.34 11.84
C GLY A 24 -23.13 68.84 11.81
N VAL A 25 -22.91 68.35 10.61
CA VAL A 25 -22.24 67.10 10.38
C VAL A 25 -20.75 67.36 10.15
N TYR A 26 -19.89 66.73 10.94
CA TYR A 26 -18.43 66.75 10.70
C TYR A 26 -17.89 65.36 10.70
N TRP A 27 -16.88 65.20 9.85
CA TRP A 27 -16.16 63.96 9.70
C TRP A 27 -14.84 64.06 10.44
N SER A 28 -14.55 63.01 11.24
CA SER A 28 -13.29 62.87 11.93
C SER A 28 -12.70 61.48 11.60
N ASP A 29 -11.44 61.45 11.42
CA ASP A 29 -10.68 60.20 11.35
C ASP A 29 -9.96 59.94 12.69
N TYR A 30 -9.88 58.68 13.01
CA TYR A 30 -9.03 58.27 14.11
C TYR A 30 -8.32 56.95 13.79
N SER A 31 -7.12 56.82 14.30
CA SER A 31 -6.31 55.58 14.21
C SER A 31 -6.04 55.06 15.62
N ALA A 32 -6.09 53.77 15.76
CA ALA A 32 -5.72 53.09 17.00
C ALA A 32 -4.77 51.90 16.72
N ILE A 33 -3.72 51.84 17.47
CA ILE A 33 -2.79 50.69 17.47
C ILE A 33 -2.91 50.01 18.82
N GLY A 34 -3.24 48.72 18.82
CA GLY A 34 -3.40 47.93 20.04
C GLY A 34 -2.52 46.69 20.03
N LEU A 35 -1.87 46.43 21.16
CA LEU A 35 -1.15 45.17 21.43
C LEU A 35 -1.96 44.41 22.47
N ARG A 36 -2.42 43.20 22.10
CA ARG A 36 -3.10 42.30 23.03
C ARG A 36 -2.20 41.11 23.33
N ILE A 37 -1.82 40.98 24.60
CA ILE A 37 -1.06 39.84 25.13
C ILE A 37 -2.04 39.03 25.99
N ASN A 38 -2.21 37.75 25.66
CA ASN A 38 -3.04 36.82 26.42
C ASN A 38 -2.11 35.73 27.03
N ILE A 39 -1.95 35.73 28.33
CA ILE A 39 -1.11 34.78 29.07
C ILE A 39 -2.05 33.93 29.93
N PRO A 40 -2.35 32.68 29.54
CA PRO A 40 -3.14 31.78 30.37
C PRO A 40 -2.30 31.33 31.56
N ILE A 41 -2.64 31.76 32.76
CA ILE A 41 -1.93 31.42 34.02
C ILE A 41 -2.31 30.01 34.49
N PHE A 42 -3.58 29.65 34.32
CA PHE A 42 -4.09 28.33 34.69
C PHE A 42 -5.17 27.88 33.69
N ASN A 43 -5.05 26.67 33.16
CA ASN A 43 -5.98 26.08 32.18
C ASN A 43 -6.59 24.75 32.68
N GLY A 44 -6.71 24.52 33.98
CA GLY A 44 -7.32 23.32 34.55
C GLY A 44 -6.57 22.02 34.18
N PHE A 45 -5.24 22.06 34.01
CA PHE A 45 -4.41 20.93 33.61
C PHE A 45 -4.65 20.43 32.15
N ALA A 46 -5.44 21.16 31.36
CA ALA A 46 -5.73 20.77 29.99
C ALA A 46 -4.46 20.56 29.14
N THR A 47 -3.44 21.41 29.30
CA THR A 47 -2.14 21.25 28.61
C THR A 47 -1.42 19.96 29.05
N LYS A 48 -1.43 19.63 30.35
CA LYS A 48 -0.82 18.41 30.87
C LYS A 48 -1.54 17.17 30.32
N ALA A 49 -2.87 17.17 30.34
CA ALA A 49 -3.67 16.08 29.78
C ALA A 49 -3.39 15.91 28.27
N LYS A 50 -3.25 17.01 27.52
CA LYS A 50 -2.91 16.95 26.09
C LYS A 50 -1.52 16.39 25.85
N VAL A 51 -0.54 16.73 26.66
CA VAL A 51 0.82 16.15 26.60
C VAL A 51 0.78 14.64 26.85
N GLN A 52 0.05 14.20 27.88
CA GLN A 52 -0.12 12.77 28.15
C GLN A 52 -0.83 12.03 27.02
N GLN A 53 -1.87 12.62 26.45
CA GLN A 53 -2.57 12.06 25.30
C GLN A 53 -1.64 11.90 24.10
N ASN A 54 -0.84 12.92 23.79
CA ASN A 54 0.13 12.86 22.69
C ASN A 54 1.22 11.82 22.97
N GLN A 55 1.64 11.63 24.23
CA GLN A 55 2.61 10.59 24.59
C GLN A 55 2.05 9.18 24.32
N ILE A 56 0.82 8.93 24.74
CA ILE A 56 0.12 7.66 24.46
C ILE A 56 -0.02 7.43 22.96
N GLU A 57 -0.28 8.48 22.18
CA GLU A 57 -0.34 8.40 20.70
C GLU A 57 1.02 8.00 20.10
N ILE A 58 2.11 8.55 20.63
CA ILE A 58 3.49 8.16 20.21
C ILE A 58 3.74 6.69 20.54
N ASP A 59 3.46 6.26 21.78
CA ASP A 59 3.66 4.88 22.21
C ASP A 59 2.86 3.89 21.34
N LYS A 60 1.62 4.27 20.98
CA LYS A 60 0.78 3.51 20.06
C LYS A 60 1.40 3.42 18.65
N LEU A 61 1.87 4.56 18.10
CA LEU A 61 2.51 4.57 16.80
C LEU A 61 3.82 3.75 16.76
N GLU A 62 4.56 3.73 17.86
CA GLU A 62 5.75 2.89 17.98
C GLU A 62 5.39 1.39 17.99
N ALA A 63 4.31 1.02 18.67
CA ALA A 63 3.80 -0.35 18.66
C ALA A 63 3.31 -0.76 17.24
N ASP A 64 2.54 0.09 16.58
CA ASP A 64 2.05 -0.12 15.21
C ASP A 64 3.22 -0.24 14.21
N LEU A 65 4.27 0.56 14.38
CA LEU A 65 5.49 0.47 13.56
C LEU A 65 6.20 -0.87 13.75
N LYS A 66 6.30 -1.34 15.00
CA LYS A 66 6.89 -2.65 15.31
C LYS A 66 6.10 -3.78 14.68
N ASP A 67 4.77 -3.74 14.80
CA ASP A 67 3.87 -4.73 14.21
C ASP A 67 3.97 -4.74 12.67
N THR A 68 3.99 -3.56 12.07
CA THR A 68 4.20 -3.42 10.61
C THR A 68 5.53 -4.02 10.15
N LYS A 69 6.62 -3.79 10.89
CA LYS A 69 7.93 -4.37 10.58
C LYS A 69 7.91 -5.90 10.67
N LEU A 70 7.28 -6.45 11.70
CA LEU A 70 7.12 -7.91 11.84
C LEU A 70 6.30 -8.51 10.70
N GLY A 71 5.20 -7.85 10.32
CA GLY A 71 4.36 -8.27 9.20
C GLY A 71 5.11 -8.27 7.85
N LEU A 72 5.94 -7.24 7.61
CA LEU A 72 6.77 -7.16 6.41
C LEU A 72 7.86 -8.26 6.39
N ASP A 73 8.52 -8.51 7.52
CA ASP A 73 9.52 -9.59 7.62
C ASP A 73 8.88 -10.96 7.39
N GLN A 74 7.72 -11.21 7.99
CA GLN A 74 6.96 -12.43 7.74
C GLN A 74 6.57 -12.58 6.26
N ALA A 75 6.09 -11.51 5.62
CA ALA A 75 5.75 -11.53 4.21
C ALA A 75 6.97 -11.84 3.33
N TYR A 76 8.13 -11.29 3.67
CA TYR A 76 9.39 -11.59 2.99
C TYR A 76 9.81 -13.07 3.15
N GLN A 77 9.78 -13.59 4.37
CA GLN A 77 10.13 -15.01 4.63
C GLN A 77 9.18 -15.96 3.91
N ASN A 78 7.88 -15.67 3.93
CA ASN A 78 6.88 -16.45 3.19
C ASN A 78 7.14 -16.43 1.68
N ALA A 79 7.42 -15.26 1.10
CA ALA A 79 7.71 -15.14 -0.32
C ALA A 79 9.01 -15.88 -0.70
N LYS A 80 10.03 -15.84 0.17
CA LYS A 80 11.27 -16.60 -0.01
C LYS A 80 11.02 -18.11 -0.02
N SER A 81 10.30 -18.62 0.97
CA SER A 81 9.95 -20.05 1.02
C SER A 81 9.09 -20.47 -0.17
N GLN A 82 8.18 -19.61 -0.64
CA GLN A 82 7.34 -19.88 -1.80
C GLN A 82 8.16 -20.00 -3.09
N ILE A 83 9.18 -19.17 -3.30
CA ILE A 83 10.03 -19.26 -4.50
C ILE A 83 10.91 -20.52 -4.46
N GLU A 84 11.44 -20.88 -3.29
CA GLU A 84 12.23 -22.11 -3.11
C GLU A 84 11.37 -23.36 -3.40
N ASN A 85 10.15 -23.42 -2.86
CA ASN A 85 9.22 -24.52 -3.09
C ASN A 85 8.76 -24.62 -4.54
N SER A 86 8.48 -23.48 -5.19
CA SER A 86 8.06 -23.50 -6.60
C SER A 86 9.20 -23.90 -7.54
N LEU A 87 10.45 -23.58 -7.21
CA LEU A 87 11.60 -24.05 -7.96
C LEU A 87 11.75 -25.58 -7.86
N ALA A 88 11.65 -26.14 -6.65
CA ALA A 88 11.65 -27.58 -6.46
C ALA A 88 10.49 -28.27 -7.18
N SER A 89 9.32 -27.63 -7.23
CA SER A 89 8.16 -28.12 -7.98
C SER A 89 8.46 -28.19 -9.49
N ILE A 90 9.11 -27.18 -10.08
CA ILE A 90 9.51 -27.19 -11.49
C ILE A 90 10.43 -28.37 -11.78
N GLU A 91 11.45 -28.61 -10.94
CA GLU A 91 12.38 -29.73 -11.11
C GLU A 91 11.65 -31.08 -11.06
N ASN A 92 10.73 -31.25 -10.10
CA ASN A 92 9.92 -32.46 -9.99
C ASN A 92 8.99 -32.65 -11.20
N GLN A 93 8.31 -31.59 -11.65
CA GLN A 93 7.42 -31.71 -12.80
C GLN A 93 8.19 -31.94 -14.10
N LYS A 94 9.40 -31.41 -14.23
CA LYS A 94 10.29 -31.70 -15.37
C LYS A 94 10.65 -33.18 -15.42
N ALA A 95 11.03 -33.76 -14.27
CA ALA A 95 11.32 -35.20 -14.18
C ALA A 95 10.07 -36.03 -14.54
N ASN A 96 8.87 -35.62 -14.12
CA ASN A 96 7.63 -36.30 -14.48
C ASN A 96 7.37 -36.25 -15.99
N VAL A 97 7.69 -35.15 -16.66
CA VAL A 97 7.55 -35.02 -18.14
C VAL A 97 8.53 -36.00 -18.80
N GLU A 98 9.79 -36.04 -18.38
CA GLU A 98 10.81 -36.95 -18.92
C GLU A 98 10.40 -38.42 -18.75
N LEU A 99 9.83 -38.77 -17.59
CA LEU A 99 9.31 -40.12 -17.32
C LEU A 99 8.12 -40.42 -18.24
N ALA A 100 7.16 -39.50 -18.39
CA ALA A 100 6.00 -39.72 -19.24
C ALA A 100 6.38 -39.82 -20.75
N GLU A 101 7.41 -39.13 -21.18
CA GLU A 101 7.97 -39.25 -22.55
C GLU A 101 8.60 -40.63 -22.76
N SER A 102 9.34 -41.12 -21.78
CA SER A 102 9.91 -42.51 -21.84
C SER A 102 8.81 -43.56 -21.89
N VAL A 103 7.79 -43.44 -21.01
CA VAL A 103 6.69 -44.42 -20.97
C VAL A 103 5.91 -44.40 -22.31
N LEU A 104 5.67 -43.23 -22.87
CA LEU A 104 5.01 -43.13 -24.18
C LEU A 104 5.87 -43.79 -25.29
N ALA A 105 7.19 -43.57 -25.29
CA ALA A 105 8.09 -44.18 -26.27
C ALA A 105 8.07 -45.72 -26.19
N ASP A 106 8.11 -46.26 -24.97
CA ASP A 106 8.09 -47.70 -24.73
C ASP A 106 6.71 -48.28 -25.11
N THR A 107 5.62 -47.62 -24.72
CA THR A 107 4.25 -48.09 -25.06
C THR A 107 4.02 -48.05 -26.58
N LYS A 108 4.53 -47.03 -27.26
CA LYS A 108 4.45 -46.91 -28.73
C LYS A 108 5.21 -48.04 -29.41
N SER A 109 6.40 -48.37 -28.91
CA SER A 109 7.18 -49.53 -29.40
C SER A 109 6.43 -50.86 -29.20
N ASN A 110 5.89 -51.08 -27.99
CA ASN A 110 5.11 -52.27 -27.67
C ASN A 110 3.84 -52.37 -28.53
N TYR A 111 3.17 -51.27 -28.80
CA TYR A 111 1.99 -51.25 -29.69
C TYR A 111 2.36 -51.66 -31.12
N GLN A 112 3.50 -51.17 -31.65
CA GLN A 112 3.99 -51.56 -32.99
C GLN A 112 4.28 -53.07 -33.12
N TYR A 113 4.71 -53.69 -32.01
CA TYR A 113 4.94 -55.14 -31.97
C TYR A 113 3.69 -55.97 -31.57
N GLY A 114 2.55 -55.29 -31.38
CA GLY A 114 1.29 -55.99 -30.96
C GLY A 114 1.26 -56.41 -29.49
N LEU A 115 2.15 -55.87 -28.67
CA LEU A 115 2.30 -56.21 -27.23
C LEU A 115 1.53 -55.23 -26.31
N ALA A 116 1.05 -54.10 -26.85
CA ALA A 116 0.21 -53.15 -26.15
C ALA A 116 -1.01 -52.82 -26.97
N THR A 117 -2.10 -52.41 -26.31
CA THR A 117 -3.38 -52.02 -26.96
C THR A 117 -3.37 -50.54 -27.38
N LEU A 118 -4.31 -50.14 -28.26
CA LEU A 118 -4.52 -48.74 -28.59
C LEU A 118 -4.89 -47.92 -27.36
N THR A 119 -5.64 -48.53 -26.43
CA THR A 119 -6.02 -47.86 -25.16
C THR A 119 -4.79 -47.53 -24.36
N ASP A 120 -3.84 -48.46 -24.22
CA ASP A 120 -2.58 -48.22 -23.51
C ASP A 120 -1.78 -47.06 -24.12
N LEU A 121 -1.75 -46.96 -25.46
CA LEU A 121 -1.07 -45.89 -26.17
C LEU A 121 -1.78 -44.51 -25.91
N LEU A 122 -3.09 -44.48 -25.98
CA LEU A 122 -3.86 -43.27 -25.73
C LEU A 122 -3.74 -42.80 -24.26
N ASP A 123 -3.70 -43.74 -23.33
CA ASP A 123 -3.49 -43.44 -21.90
C ASP A 123 -2.07 -42.89 -21.64
N ALA A 124 -1.06 -43.42 -22.31
CA ALA A 124 0.30 -42.86 -22.22
C ALA A 124 0.40 -41.47 -22.85
N GLU A 125 -0.26 -41.21 -23.99
CA GLU A 125 -0.35 -39.87 -24.59
C GLU A 125 -1.05 -38.86 -23.68
N ASN A 126 -2.19 -39.24 -23.08
CA ASN A 126 -2.92 -38.41 -22.13
C ASN A 126 -2.07 -38.11 -20.89
N SER A 127 -1.32 -39.11 -20.40
CA SER A 127 -0.42 -38.94 -19.25
C SER A 127 0.69 -37.94 -19.56
N LEU A 128 1.27 -37.97 -20.76
CA LEU A 128 2.26 -36.98 -21.19
C LEU A 128 1.67 -35.58 -21.29
N VAL A 129 0.47 -35.44 -21.87
CA VAL A 129 -0.23 -34.13 -21.93
C VAL A 129 -0.47 -33.58 -20.53
N GLN A 130 -0.92 -34.42 -19.58
CA GLN A 130 -1.13 -34.05 -18.19
C GLN A 130 0.18 -33.62 -17.52
N ALA A 131 1.27 -34.37 -17.71
CA ALA A 131 2.57 -34.01 -17.17
C ALA A 131 3.07 -32.65 -17.71
N LYS A 132 2.93 -32.39 -19.02
CA LYS A 132 3.27 -31.11 -19.63
C LYS A 132 2.42 -29.94 -19.11
N ASN A 133 1.14 -30.15 -18.90
CA ASN A 133 0.26 -29.15 -18.29
C ASN A 133 0.68 -28.84 -16.85
N ASN A 134 1.00 -29.87 -16.05
CA ASN A 134 1.46 -29.69 -14.68
C ASN A 134 2.81 -28.92 -14.64
N TYR A 135 3.74 -29.23 -15.54
CA TYR A 135 4.99 -28.50 -15.67
C TYR A 135 4.74 -27.03 -16.01
N THR A 136 3.86 -26.74 -16.98
CA THR A 136 3.51 -25.38 -17.35
C THR A 136 2.91 -24.60 -16.18
N THR A 137 2.05 -25.25 -15.40
CA THR A 137 1.47 -24.67 -14.18
C THR A 137 2.56 -24.37 -13.16
N ALA A 138 3.50 -25.29 -12.92
CA ALA A 138 4.60 -25.07 -11.98
C ALA A 138 5.51 -23.90 -12.40
N VAL A 139 5.74 -23.71 -13.70
CA VAL A 139 6.48 -22.56 -14.23
C VAL A 139 5.71 -21.25 -13.99
N LEU A 140 4.40 -21.25 -14.17
CA LEU A 140 3.55 -20.10 -13.88
C LEU A 140 3.59 -19.75 -12.39
N ASP A 141 3.45 -20.75 -11.53
CA ASP A 141 3.49 -20.57 -10.06
C ASP A 141 4.82 -19.99 -9.61
N TYR A 142 5.93 -20.47 -10.20
CA TYR A 142 7.25 -19.89 -9.95
C TYR A 142 7.32 -18.42 -10.36
N LYS A 143 6.79 -18.05 -11.53
CA LYS A 143 6.76 -16.64 -11.96
C LYS A 143 5.92 -15.76 -11.05
N ILE A 144 4.81 -16.27 -10.54
CA ILE A 144 4.00 -15.57 -9.53
C ILE A 144 4.78 -15.40 -8.23
N ALA A 145 5.44 -16.44 -7.76
CA ALA A 145 6.27 -16.40 -6.56
C ALA A 145 7.44 -15.42 -6.71
N GLU A 146 8.09 -15.38 -7.88
CA GLU A 146 9.17 -14.44 -8.20
C GLU A 146 8.70 -12.97 -8.10
N VAL A 147 7.54 -12.65 -8.67
CA VAL A 147 6.93 -11.31 -8.56
C VAL A 147 6.60 -10.96 -7.11
N GLN A 148 6.05 -11.90 -6.34
CA GLN A 148 5.75 -11.70 -4.92
C GLN A 148 7.02 -11.47 -4.08
N TYR A 149 8.09 -12.17 -4.38
CA TYR A 149 9.38 -11.98 -3.73
C TYR A 149 9.96 -10.58 -3.99
N TYR A 150 9.98 -10.11 -5.24
CA TYR A 150 10.43 -8.75 -5.55
C TYR A 150 9.51 -7.68 -4.96
N LYS A 151 8.20 -7.96 -4.88
CA LYS A 151 7.25 -7.09 -4.18
C LYS A 151 7.55 -6.98 -2.69
N SER A 152 7.83 -8.09 -2.01
CA SER A 152 8.16 -8.12 -0.58
C SER A 152 9.48 -7.40 -0.25
N LYS A 153 10.42 -7.36 -1.20
CA LYS A 153 11.66 -6.58 -1.11
C LYS A 153 11.50 -5.09 -1.44
N GLY A 154 10.38 -4.69 -2.01
CA GLY A 154 10.19 -3.34 -2.52
C GLY A 154 10.89 -3.05 -3.86
N GLU A 155 11.42 -4.07 -4.54
CA GLU A 155 12.20 -3.96 -5.78
C GLU A 155 11.36 -4.21 -7.05
N LEU A 156 10.04 -4.28 -6.93
CA LEU A 156 9.15 -4.62 -8.06
C LEU A 156 9.32 -3.67 -9.27
N LYS A 157 9.55 -2.38 -9.01
CA LYS A 157 9.77 -1.38 -10.08
C LYS A 157 11.07 -1.63 -10.88
N THR A 158 12.07 -2.21 -10.26
CA THR A 158 13.34 -2.56 -10.90
C THR A 158 13.21 -3.84 -11.71
N TYR A 159 12.39 -4.78 -11.26
CA TYR A 159 12.12 -6.04 -11.93
C TYR A 159 11.31 -5.87 -13.23
N LEU A 160 10.43 -4.85 -13.29
CA LEU A 160 9.56 -4.58 -14.46
C LEU A 160 10.21 -3.69 -15.55
N LYS A 161 11.45 -3.28 -15.37
CA LYS A 161 12.25 -2.56 -16.38
C LYS A 161 13.08 -3.53 -17.19
#